data_d7e58ffcb42b5f646128bd63f77ed0eb
#
_entry.id   d7e58ffcb42b5f646128bd63f77ed0eb
#
_cell.length_a   1.000
_cell.length_b   1.000
_cell.length_c   1.000
_cell.angle_alpha   90.00
_cell.angle_beta   90.00
_cell.angle_gamma   90.00
#
_symmetry.space_group_name_H-M   'P 1'
#
loop_
_entity.id
_entity.type
_entity.pdbx_description
1 polymer ?
#
loop_
_entity_poly.entity_id
_entity_poly.type
_entity_poly.pdbx_seq_one_letter_code
_entity_poly.pdbx_strand_id
1 'polypeptide(L)'
;MKLQNANLQLFLFYPAFVILSLTSVLSAQNKERTNWMQNAQWGVMNHYLADWIARNEKIDMNIEQWNNLVDHFDVEGLAGQLESVGADYYLITIGQNSGYYLSPNAVYDKFVGIEPSKCSRRDLVADLSKALHKCNIRLMVYLPSGAPNGDRMARTALQWQNGPHPNREFQLKWEQVIHEWSVRWGKKIDGWWFDGCYWPNTMYRSKEPPNFESFSAAARAGNPDGIIAFNPGVVPRIISLTPYEDYTAGEINDPDRIEIRRAVNGKVDGNQVHILSFLGRRWGMGEPRFKTEQVVEWSRNVRKAGGVMTWDVPIQPNGLMAEPFIKQLTAVGKALGSR
;
A
#
# COMPACT_ATOMS: atom_id res chain seq x y z
N MET A 1 -69.24 32.17 -12.27
CA MET A 1 -68.61 32.12 -10.97
C MET A 1 -67.23 31.45 -11.12
N LYS A 2 -66.20 32.28 -11.12
CA LYS A 2 -64.79 31.86 -11.36
C LYS A 2 -64.21 31.19 -10.06
N LEU A 3 -63.60 30.03 -10.17
CA LEU A 3 -62.69 29.51 -9.18
C LEU A 3 -61.31 29.31 -9.81
N GLN A 4 -60.37 30.01 -9.16
CA GLN A 4 -58.98 30.15 -9.56
C GLN A 4 -58.19 28.88 -9.29
N ASN A 5 -57.36 28.53 -10.25
CA ASN A 5 -56.22 27.61 -10.06
C ASN A 5 -55.14 28.30 -9.26
N ALA A 6 -54.78 27.71 -8.12
CA ALA A 6 -53.60 28.09 -7.33
C ALA A 6 -52.47 27.07 -7.53
N ASN A 7 -51.35 27.62 -7.86
CA ASN A 7 -50.02 27.08 -8.12
C ASN A 7 -49.57 25.88 -7.30
N LEU A 8 -49.05 24.91 -8.01
CA LEU A 8 -48.15 23.88 -7.51
C LEU A 8 -46.78 24.11 -8.15
N GLN A 9 -45.99 25.03 -7.58
CA GLN A 9 -44.56 25.16 -7.83
C GLN A 9 -43.86 25.19 -6.49
N LEU A 10 -43.50 24.03 -5.99
CA LEU A 10 -42.42 23.86 -4.98
C LEU A 10 -42.08 22.38 -4.92
N PHE A 11 -40.84 22.03 -5.24
CA PHE A 11 -40.07 20.82 -4.88
C PHE A 11 -39.24 20.30 -6.06
N LEU A 12 -38.19 21.04 -6.43
CA LEU A 12 -37.08 20.51 -7.25
C LEU A 12 -35.70 21.11 -6.90
N PHE A 13 -35.39 21.32 -5.60
CA PHE A 13 -34.11 21.93 -5.26
C PHE A 13 -33.32 21.23 -4.12
N TYR A 14 -33.56 19.95 -3.78
CA TYR A 14 -32.88 19.35 -2.66
C TYR A 14 -31.83 18.24 -2.93
N PRO A 15 -31.68 17.58 -4.08
CA PRO A 15 -30.65 16.55 -4.23
C PRO A 15 -29.25 17.10 -4.53
N ALA A 16 -29.12 18.27 -5.17
CA ALA A 16 -27.81 18.80 -5.57
C ALA A 16 -26.96 19.32 -4.39
N PHE A 17 -27.61 19.86 -3.35
CA PHE A 17 -26.90 20.44 -2.19
C PHE A 17 -26.34 19.36 -1.24
N VAL A 18 -27.00 18.21 -1.12
CA VAL A 18 -26.55 17.10 -0.28
C VAL A 18 -25.38 16.35 -0.91
N ILE A 19 -25.38 16.19 -2.24
CA ILE A 19 -24.28 15.54 -2.97
C ILE A 19 -23.02 16.42 -2.96
N LEU A 20 -23.17 17.75 -3.13
CA LEU A 20 -22.02 18.67 -3.03
C LEU A 20 -21.44 18.75 -1.61
N SER A 21 -22.24 18.65 -0.56
CA SER A 21 -21.76 18.65 0.81
C SER A 21 -21.02 17.35 1.18
N LEU A 22 -21.47 16.19 0.71
CA LEU A 22 -20.82 14.90 0.94
C LEU A 22 -19.46 14.80 0.22
N THR A 23 -19.37 15.26 -1.02
CA THR A 23 -18.10 15.27 -1.77
C THR A 23 -17.11 16.27 -1.18
N SER A 24 -17.54 17.40 -0.67
CA SER A 24 -16.67 18.38 -0.01
C SER A 24 -16.14 17.89 1.35
N VAL A 25 -16.94 17.17 2.13
CA VAL A 25 -16.54 16.58 3.42
C VAL A 25 -15.54 15.44 3.20
N LEU A 26 -15.78 14.54 2.25
CA LEU A 26 -14.84 13.46 1.89
C LEU A 26 -13.51 14.03 1.38
N SER A 27 -13.54 15.06 0.53
CA SER A 27 -12.32 15.72 0.03
C SER A 27 -11.55 16.44 1.14
N ALA A 28 -12.24 17.03 2.12
CA ALA A 28 -11.59 17.67 3.26
C ALA A 28 -10.94 16.63 4.20
N GLN A 29 -11.62 15.53 4.50
CA GLN A 29 -11.07 14.44 5.31
C GLN A 29 -9.87 13.77 4.66
N ASN A 30 -9.91 13.52 3.34
CA ASN A 30 -8.78 12.98 2.59
C ASN A 30 -7.58 13.93 2.63
N LYS A 31 -7.83 15.24 2.58
CA LYS A 31 -6.77 16.25 2.65
C LYS A 31 -6.04 16.23 4.00
N GLU A 32 -6.74 16.06 5.11
CA GLU A 32 -6.15 16.00 6.44
C GLU A 32 -5.31 14.72 6.62
N ARG A 33 -5.83 13.56 6.23
CA ARG A 33 -5.10 12.29 6.34
C ARG A 33 -3.80 12.25 5.55
N THR A 34 -3.76 12.87 4.36
CA THR A 34 -2.58 12.87 3.49
C THR A 34 -1.58 14.00 3.76
N ASN A 35 -1.85 14.91 4.70
CA ASN A 35 -0.96 16.04 4.99
C ASN A 35 0.46 15.59 5.33
N TRP A 36 0.59 14.52 6.11
CA TRP A 36 1.91 14.01 6.45
C TRP A 36 2.66 13.49 5.22
N MET A 37 1.99 12.75 4.30
CA MET A 37 2.61 12.23 3.08
C MET A 37 2.98 13.36 2.12
N GLN A 38 2.15 14.38 1.99
CA GLN A 38 2.46 15.56 1.18
C GLN A 38 3.71 16.29 1.69
N ASN A 39 3.93 16.29 3.01
CA ASN A 39 5.11 16.89 3.64
C ASN A 39 6.33 15.97 3.64
N ALA A 40 6.12 14.65 3.53
CA ALA A 40 7.20 13.69 3.36
C ALA A 40 7.99 14.00 2.09
N GLN A 41 9.31 13.83 2.16
CA GLN A 41 10.16 14.03 1.01
C GLN A 41 10.10 12.82 0.08
N TRP A 42 10.27 11.62 0.66
CA TRP A 42 10.30 10.35 -0.05
C TRP A 42 10.25 9.16 0.91
N GLY A 43 10.05 7.95 0.37
CA GLY A 43 10.00 6.71 1.13
C GLY A 43 10.77 5.56 0.50
N VAL A 44 10.96 4.51 1.28
CA VAL A 44 11.59 3.26 0.85
C VAL A 44 10.59 2.12 0.98
N MET A 45 10.63 1.19 0.03
CA MET A 45 9.88 -0.07 0.08
C MET A 45 10.81 -1.27 0.01
N ASN A 46 10.43 -2.36 0.68
CA ASN A 46 11.07 -3.65 0.48
C ASN A 46 10.04 -4.78 0.27
N HIS A 47 10.37 -5.69 -0.65
CA HIS A 47 9.67 -6.95 -0.83
C HIS A 47 10.36 -8.06 -0.01
N TYR A 48 9.95 -8.23 1.25
CA TYR A 48 10.42 -9.32 2.11
C TYR A 48 9.46 -10.52 1.98
N LEU A 49 9.73 -11.39 1.02
CA LEU A 49 8.82 -12.45 0.57
C LEU A 49 9.48 -13.83 0.65
N ALA A 50 8.79 -14.78 1.29
CA ALA A 50 9.28 -16.13 1.53
C ALA A 50 9.72 -16.87 0.26
N ASP A 51 8.91 -16.79 -0.81
CA ASP A 51 9.21 -17.46 -2.08
C ASP A 51 10.36 -16.78 -2.87
N TRP A 52 10.57 -15.48 -2.68
CA TRP A 52 11.69 -14.78 -3.30
C TRP A 52 13.00 -15.08 -2.57
N ILE A 53 12.98 -15.04 -1.23
CA ILE A 53 14.13 -15.44 -0.40
C ILE A 53 14.49 -16.90 -0.69
N ALA A 54 13.49 -17.81 -0.72
CA ALA A 54 13.72 -19.21 -1.03
C ALA A 54 14.46 -19.43 -2.35
N ARG A 55 14.05 -18.71 -3.42
CA ARG A 55 14.69 -18.79 -4.73
C ARG A 55 16.12 -18.23 -4.74
N ASN A 56 16.33 -17.07 -4.09
CA ASN A 56 17.62 -16.41 -4.06
C ASN A 56 18.64 -17.20 -3.24
N GLU A 57 18.23 -17.69 -2.07
CA GLU A 57 19.09 -18.44 -1.14
C GLU A 57 19.13 -19.94 -1.43
N LYS A 58 18.33 -20.42 -2.41
CA LYS A 58 18.20 -21.84 -2.78
C LYS A 58 17.83 -22.75 -1.60
N ILE A 59 16.89 -22.28 -0.78
CA ILE A 59 16.36 -23.03 0.38
C ILE A 59 14.95 -23.55 0.08
N ASP A 60 14.62 -24.70 0.66
CA ASP A 60 13.26 -25.22 0.64
C ASP A 60 12.45 -24.59 1.76
N MET A 61 11.65 -23.59 1.42
CA MET A 61 10.91 -22.79 2.40
C MET A 61 9.77 -23.58 3.02
N ASN A 62 9.85 -23.75 4.32
CA ASN A 62 8.76 -24.26 5.15
C ASN A 62 8.41 -23.30 6.29
N ILE A 63 7.42 -23.66 7.09
CA ILE A 63 6.90 -22.78 8.16
C ILE A 63 7.96 -22.47 9.22
N GLU A 64 8.76 -23.44 9.61
CA GLU A 64 9.81 -23.24 10.60
C GLU A 64 10.94 -22.34 10.08
N GLN A 65 11.34 -22.55 8.82
CA GLN A 65 12.34 -21.69 8.15
C GLN A 65 11.84 -20.27 8.00
N TRP A 66 10.54 -20.10 7.67
CA TRP A 66 9.93 -18.77 7.61
C TRP A 66 9.94 -18.08 8.97
N ASN A 67 9.50 -18.77 10.02
CA ASN A 67 9.56 -18.23 11.37
C ASN A 67 10.99 -17.88 11.79
N ASN A 68 11.97 -18.74 11.49
CA ASN A 68 13.37 -18.46 11.80
C ASN A 68 13.88 -17.20 11.06
N LEU A 69 13.56 -17.00 9.80
CA LEU A 69 13.90 -15.79 9.07
C LEU A 69 13.26 -14.54 9.69
N VAL A 70 11.97 -14.61 10.01
CA VAL A 70 11.26 -13.49 10.63
C VAL A 70 11.79 -13.20 12.03
N ASP A 71 12.13 -14.22 12.83
CA ASP A 71 12.68 -14.07 14.18
C ASP A 71 14.06 -13.39 14.17
N HIS A 72 14.87 -13.62 13.13
CA HIS A 72 16.20 -13.03 12.95
C HIS A 72 16.23 -11.74 12.12
N PHE A 73 15.07 -11.20 11.74
CA PHE A 73 15.01 -9.92 11.05
C PHE A 73 15.50 -8.79 11.95
N ASP A 74 16.51 -8.05 11.51
CA ASP A 74 17.14 -6.95 12.23
C ASP A 74 16.35 -5.64 12.06
N VAL A 75 15.34 -5.45 12.89
CA VAL A 75 14.47 -4.27 12.82
C VAL A 75 15.18 -2.97 13.22
N GLU A 76 16.10 -3.02 14.20
CA GLU A 76 16.84 -1.83 14.64
C GLU A 76 17.89 -1.43 13.60
N GLY A 77 18.58 -2.42 12.99
CA GLY A 77 19.53 -2.18 11.90
C GLY A 77 18.85 -1.56 10.68
N LEU A 78 17.68 -2.07 10.27
CA LEU A 78 16.90 -1.49 9.17
C LEU A 78 16.44 -0.06 9.50
N ALA A 79 15.91 0.19 10.69
CA ALA A 79 15.51 1.52 11.12
C ALA A 79 16.69 2.50 11.07
N GLY A 80 17.87 2.08 11.53
CA GLY A 80 19.10 2.87 11.42
C GLY A 80 19.53 3.14 9.98
N GLN A 81 19.40 2.17 9.06
CA GLN A 81 19.66 2.38 7.64
C GLN A 81 18.69 3.41 7.04
N LEU A 82 17.38 3.29 7.32
CA LEU A 82 16.35 4.22 6.83
C LEU A 82 16.56 5.64 7.37
N GLU A 83 16.90 5.78 8.64
CA GLU A 83 17.25 7.07 9.26
C GLU A 83 18.49 7.66 8.60
N SER A 84 19.54 6.88 8.38
CA SER A 84 20.82 7.34 7.80
C SER A 84 20.68 7.86 6.36
N VAL A 85 19.72 7.35 5.60
CA VAL A 85 19.42 7.81 4.23
C VAL A 85 18.39 8.94 4.20
N GLY A 86 17.73 9.25 5.33
CA GLY A 86 16.74 10.31 5.45
C GLY A 86 15.39 9.97 4.83
N ALA A 87 14.95 8.71 4.90
CA ALA A 87 13.61 8.32 4.48
C ALA A 87 12.56 8.78 5.52
N ASP A 88 11.44 9.35 5.06
CA ASP A 88 10.36 9.80 5.95
C ASP A 88 9.36 8.70 6.29
N TYR A 89 9.25 7.70 5.43
CA TYR A 89 8.40 6.53 5.67
C TYR A 89 8.96 5.27 5.03
N TYR A 90 8.50 4.15 5.54
CA TYR A 90 8.85 2.82 5.08
C TYR A 90 7.59 2.04 4.70
N LEU A 91 7.62 1.32 3.57
CA LEU A 91 6.57 0.43 3.09
C LEU A 91 7.11 -0.99 3.04
N ILE A 92 6.48 -1.94 3.72
CA ILE A 92 6.89 -3.36 3.70
C ILE A 92 5.76 -4.25 3.18
N THR A 93 6.12 -5.24 2.35
CA THR A 93 5.19 -6.31 2.00
C THR A 93 4.95 -7.21 3.21
N ILE A 94 3.70 -7.35 3.64
CA ILE A 94 3.38 -8.26 4.76
C ILE A 94 3.17 -9.70 4.32
N GLY A 95 3.08 -9.93 3.03
CA GLY A 95 2.94 -11.21 2.37
C GLY A 95 2.44 -11.05 0.93
N GLN A 96 2.55 -12.10 0.12
CA GLN A 96 2.09 -12.11 -1.27
C GLN A 96 1.69 -13.53 -1.70
N ASN A 97 2.17 -13.97 -2.86
CA ASN A 97 1.74 -15.19 -3.57
C ASN A 97 1.98 -16.50 -2.81
N SER A 98 2.97 -16.58 -1.95
CA SER A 98 3.33 -17.80 -1.22
C SER A 98 2.40 -18.14 -0.06
N GLY A 99 1.61 -17.15 0.41
CA GLY A 99 0.73 -17.31 1.57
C GLY A 99 1.44 -17.25 2.91
N TYR A 100 2.74 -16.93 2.93
CA TYR A 100 3.48 -16.62 4.16
C TYR A 100 3.34 -15.15 4.49
N TYR A 101 3.08 -14.85 5.77
CA TYR A 101 2.84 -13.47 6.25
C TYR A 101 3.73 -13.11 7.43
N LEU A 102 4.02 -11.81 7.60
CA LEU A 102 4.93 -11.26 8.61
C LEU A 102 4.30 -11.06 10.01
N SER A 103 3.04 -11.43 10.18
CA SER A 103 2.31 -11.23 11.44
C SER A 103 1.22 -12.27 11.60
N PRO A 104 0.90 -12.69 12.84
CA PRO A 104 -0.24 -13.59 13.11
C PRO A 104 -1.55 -13.01 12.61
N ASN A 105 -2.47 -13.90 12.16
CA ASN A 105 -3.84 -13.55 11.82
C ASN A 105 -4.76 -14.74 12.05
N ALA A 106 -5.52 -14.72 13.14
CA ALA A 106 -6.39 -15.82 13.53
C ALA A 106 -7.59 -16.00 12.60
N VAL A 107 -8.06 -14.92 11.95
CA VAL A 107 -9.14 -14.99 10.94
C VAL A 107 -8.65 -15.68 9.68
N TYR A 108 -7.43 -15.36 9.21
CA TYR A 108 -6.81 -16.06 8.10
C TYR A 108 -6.64 -17.55 8.39
N ASP A 109 -6.08 -17.88 9.55
CA ASP A 109 -5.87 -19.27 9.97
C ASP A 109 -7.19 -20.05 10.05
N LYS A 110 -8.24 -19.43 10.60
CA LYS A 110 -9.58 -20.01 10.65
C LYS A 110 -10.16 -20.30 9.28
N PHE A 111 -9.97 -19.40 8.30
CA PHE A 111 -10.49 -19.61 6.96
C PHE A 111 -9.68 -20.64 6.17
N VAL A 112 -8.35 -20.60 6.27
CA VAL A 112 -7.47 -21.42 5.45
C VAL A 112 -7.24 -22.81 6.02
N GLY A 113 -7.20 -22.95 7.34
CA GLY A 113 -7.09 -24.23 8.03
C GLY A 113 -5.75 -24.94 7.83
N ILE A 114 -4.66 -24.17 7.62
CA ILE A 114 -3.29 -24.72 7.52
C ILE A 114 -2.67 -24.73 8.91
N GLU A 115 -2.24 -25.92 9.36
CA GLU A 115 -1.58 -26.13 10.64
C GLU A 115 -0.22 -26.83 10.45
N PRO A 116 0.86 -26.28 11.01
CA PRO A 116 0.95 -24.97 11.66
C PRO A 116 0.74 -23.80 10.67
N SER A 117 0.39 -22.61 11.21
CA SER A 117 0.08 -21.44 10.39
C SER A 117 1.27 -20.97 9.54
N LYS A 118 0.97 -20.46 8.33
CA LYS A 118 1.93 -19.73 7.48
C LYS A 118 2.09 -18.26 7.88
N CYS A 119 1.23 -17.74 8.75
CA CYS A 119 1.46 -16.46 9.42
C CYS A 119 2.60 -16.63 10.43
N SER A 120 3.55 -15.70 10.46
CA SER A 120 4.66 -15.79 11.41
C SER A 120 4.20 -15.70 12.86
N ARG A 121 4.89 -16.40 13.75
CA ARG A 121 4.65 -16.32 15.20
C ARG A 121 4.98 -14.92 15.74
N ARG A 122 6.05 -14.31 15.23
CA ARG A 122 6.46 -12.93 15.55
C ARG A 122 5.58 -11.95 14.78
N ASP A 123 5.11 -10.91 15.45
CA ASP A 123 4.48 -9.76 14.78
C ASP A 123 5.56 -8.75 14.35
N LEU A 124 6.19 -9.03 13.20
CA LEU A 124 7.29 -8.21 12.68
C LEU A 124 6.82 -6.78 12.36
N VAL A 125 5.57 -6.59 11.96
CA VAL A 125 5.01 -5.27 11.67
C VAL A 125 4.95 -4.43 12.94
N ALA A 126 4.54 -5.02 14.07
CA ALA A 126 4.53 -4.32 15.36
C ALA A 126 5.95 -3.95 15.83
N ASP A 127 6.94 -4.85 15.62
CA ASP A 127 8.33 -4.58 15.97
C ASP A 127 8.95 -3.49 15.10
N LEU A 128 8.71 -3.53 13.79
CA LEU A 128 9.12 -2.48 12.85
C LEU A 128 8.54 -1.12 13.24
N SER A 129 7.24 -1.06 13.55
CA SER A 129 6.61 0.18 14.01
C SER A 129 7.33 0.76 15.22
N LYS A 130 7.67 -0.08 16.22
CA LYS A 130 8.37 0.36 17.42
C LYS A 130 9.76 0.92 17.13
N ALA A 131 10.52 0.28 16.23
CA ALA A 131 11.86 0.74 15.86
C ALA A 131 11.80 2.04 15.04
N LEU A 132 10.93 2.08 14.02
CA LEU A 132 10.79 3.23 13.12
C LEU A 132 10.30 4.49 13.81
N HIS A 133 9.37 4.37 14.78
CA HIS A 133 8.88 5.52 15.55
C HIS A 133 9.99 6.20 16.37
N LYS A 134 11.03 5.49 16.80
CA LYS A 134 12.20 6.11 17.48
C LYS A 134 12.96 7.05 16.56
N CYS A 135 12.94 6.77 15.25
CA CYS A 135 13.58 7.55 14.20
C CYS A 135 12.62 8.55 13.52
N ASN A 136 11.38 8.71 14.00
CA ASN A 136 10.32 9.50 13.36
C ASN A 136 10.01 9.07 11.92
N ILE A 137 10.15 7.80 11.61
CA ILE A 137 9.82 7.20 10.31
C ILE A 137 8.45 6.54 10.40
N ARG A 138 7.56 6.86 9.48
CA ARG A 138 6.22 6.27 9.41
C ARG A 138 6.24 4.89 8.78
N LEU A 139 5.33 4.01 9.20
CA LEU A 139 5.22 2.66 8.67
C LEU A 139 3.96 2.49 7.84
N MET A 140 4.13 2.00 6.62
CA MET A 140 3.06 1.58 5.74
C MET A 140 3.21 0.10 5.40
N VAL A 141 2.11 -0.55 5.05
CA VAL A 141 2.10 -1.98 4.69
C VAL A 141 1.50 -2.21 3.31
N TYR A 142 2.13 -3.12 2.56
CA TYR A 142 1.64 -3.63 1.29
C TYR A 142 0.96 -4.97 1.49
N LEU A 143 -0.19 -5.16 0.86
CA LEU A 143 -0.90 -6.43 0.79
C LEU A 143 -1.59 -6.57 -0.57
N PRO A 144 -1.57 -7.76 -1.23
CA PRO A 144 -2.42 -8.01 -2.38
C PRO A 144 -3.91 -7.91 -2.04
N SER A 145 -4.68 -7.36 -2.96
CA SER A 145 -6.15 -7.36 -2.88
C SER A 145 -6.77 -8.73 -3.17
N GLY A 146 -5.96 -9.68 -3.69
CA GLY A 146 -6.33 -11.05 -3.97
C GLY A 146 -5.71 -12.05 -3.00
N ALA A 147 -6.17 -13.30 -3.03
CA ALA A 147 -5.57 -14.39 -2.28
C ALA A 147 -4.17 -14.75 -2.81
N PRO A 148 -3.34 -15.44 -2.00
CA PRO A 148 -2.01 -15.86 -2.41
C PRO A 148 -2.07 -16.88 -3.57
N ASN A 149 -1.74 -16.41 -4.78
CA ASN A 149 -1.88 -17.20 -6.02
C ASN A 149 -1.02 -18.47 -6.06
N GLY A 150 0.10 -18.50 -5.35
CA GLY A 150 0.99 -19.65 -5.22
C GLY A 150 0.51 -20.69 -4.20
N ASP A 151 -0.46 -20.35 -3.36
CA ASP A 151 -1.01 -21.24 -2.33
C ASP A 151 -2.39 -21.77 -2.74
N ARG A 152 -2.41 -23.01 -3.27
CA ARG A 152 -3.65 -23.64 -3.72
C ARG A 152 -4.67 -23.84 -2.58
N MET A 153 -4.19 -24.21 -1.38
CA MET A 153 -5.08 -24.43 -0.23
C MET A 153 -5.75 -23.13 0.19
N ALA A 154 -4.97 -22.07 0.36
CA ALA A 154 -5.49 -20.76 0.72
C ALA A 154 -6.45 -20.22 -0.36
N ARG A 155 -6.11 -20.32 -1.65
CA ARG A 155 -7.02 -19.90 -2.74
C ARG A 155 -8.36 -20.62 -2.69
N THR A 156 -8.33 -21.93 -2.50
CA THR A 156 -9.55 -22.75 -2.45
C THR A 156 -10.41 -22.39 -1.24
N ALA A 157 -9.79 -22.32 -0.06
CA ALA A 157 -10.47 -22.02 1.18
C ALA A 157 -11.06 -20.60 1.22
N LEU A 158 -10.33 -19.63 0.67
CA LEU A 158 -10.78 -18.25 0.53
C LEU A 158 -11.74 -18.04 -0.65
N GLN A 159 -11.93 -19.04 -1.52
CA GLN A 159 -12.81 -18.98 -2.72
C GLN A 159 -12.33 -17.95 -3.76
N TRP A 160 -11.01 -17.81 -3.92
CA TRP A 160 -10.41 -16.89 -4.86
C TRP A 160 -10.41 -17.42 -6.29
N GLN A 161 -10.87 -16.61 -7.23
CA GLN A 161 -10.75 -16.84 -8.67
C GLN A 161 -9.88 -15.74 -9.29
N ASN A 162 -8.74 -16.12 -9.86
CA ASN A 162 -7.85 -15.18 -10.51
C ASN A 162 -8.47 -14.66 -11.83
N GLY A 163 -8.27 -13.37 -12.13
CA GLY A 163 -8.79 -12.73 -13.33
C GLY A 163 -10.08 -11.91 -13.10
N PRO A 164 -10.80 -11.54 -14.16
CA PRO A 164 -11.94 -10.64 -14.11
C PRO A 164 -13.22 -11.34 -13.63
N HIS A 165 -13.16 -11.98 -12.47
CA HIS A 165 -14.27 -12.69 -11.85
C HIS A 165 -14.89 -11.88 -10.70
N PRO A 166 -16.22 -11.99 -10.47
CA PRO A 166 -16.88 -11.35 -9.33
C PRO A 166 -16.58 -12.12 -8.03
N ASN A 167 -15.46 -11.87 -7.43
CA ASN A 167 -14.94 -12.57 -6.24
C ASN A 167 -15.64 -12.15 -4.92
N ARG A 168 -16.97 -12.06 -4.90
CA ARG A 168 -17.73 -11.53 -3.78
C ARG A 168 -17.46 -12.28 -2.46
N GLU A 169 -17.51 -13.60 -2.46
CA GLU A 169 -17.30 -14.41 -1.24
C GLU A 169 -15.85 -14.32 -0.76
N PHE A 170 -14.89 -14.27 -1.67
CA PHE A 170 -13.51 -14.00 -1.35
C PHE A 170 -13.36 -12.63 -0.68
N GLN A 171 -13.91 -11.57 -1.27
CA GLN A 171 -13.79 -10.21 -0.74
C GLN A 171 -14.35 -10.09 0.67
N LEU A 172 -15.51 -10.72 0.96
CA LEU A 172 -16.08 -10.74 2.30
C LEU A 172 -15.15 -11.40 3.34
N LYS A 173 -14.44 -12.48 2.96
CA LYS A 173 -13.45 -13.12 3.83
C LYS A 173 -12.19 -12.29 3.95
N TRP A 174 -11.72 -11.72 2.82
CA TRP A 174 -10.48 -10.95 2.79
C TRP A 174 -10.58 -9.64 3.56
N GLU A 175 -11.71 -8.96 3.51
CA GLU A 175 -11.99 -7.79 4.35
C GLU A 175 -11.94 -8.14 5.85
N GLN A 176 -12.37 -9.33 6.27
CA GLN A 176 -12.24 -9.77 7.67
C GLN A 176 -10.78 -10.02 8.07
N VAL A 177 -9.97 -10.61 7.17
CA VAL A 177 -8.53 -10.80 7.38
C VAL A 177 -7.83 -9.46 7.52
N ILE A 178 -8.12 -8.51 6.63
CA ILE A 178 -7.56 -7.14 6.67
C ILE A 178 -8.01 -6.43 7.95
N HIS A 179 -9.27 -6.55 8.32
CA HIS A 179 -9.83 -5.95 9.55
C HIS A 179 -9.06 -6.43 10.79
N GLU A 180 -8.75 -7.73 10.91
CA GLU A 180 -7.98 -8.23 12.06
C GLU A 180 -6.59 -7.59 12.12
N TRP A 181 -5.82 -7.58 11.02
CA TRP A 181 -4.52 -6.90 11.01
C TRP A 181 -4.66 -5.41 11.31
N SER A 182 -5.64 -4.74 10.72
CA SER A 182 -5.89 -3.32 10.96
C SER A 182 -6.12 -3.02 12.44
N VAL A 183 -6.98 -3.79 13.11
CA VAL A 183 -7.26 -3.63 14.55
C VAL A 183 -6.05 -4.01 15.41
N ARG A 184 -5.33 -5.09 15.06
CA ARG A 184 -4.12 -5.55 15.75
C ARG A 184 -3.03 -4.49 15.79
N TRP A 185 -2.81 -3.82 14.67
CA TRP A 185 -1.77 -2.80 14.58
C TRP A 185 -2.25 -1.41 14.99
N GLY A 186 -3.51 -1.09 14.77
CA GLY A 186 -4.06 0.22 15.12
C GLY A 186 -3.21 1.35 14.54
N LYS A 187 -2.85 2.32 15.37
CA LYS A 187 -2.01 3.47 14.98
C LYS A 187 -0.50 3.14 14.84
N LYS A 188 -0.11 1.88 14.90
CA LYS A 188 1.27 1.46 14.62
C LYS A 188 1.59 1.52 13.12
N ILE A 189 0.58 1.51 12.26
CA ILE A 189 0.74 1.69 10.82
C ILE A 189 0.01 2.95 10.37
N ASP A 190 0.62 3.68 9.44
CA ASP A 190 0.12 4.95 8.91
C ASP A 190 -0.65 4.78 7.61
N GLY A 191 -0.54 3.63 6.95
CA GLY A 191 -1.28 3.40 5.71
C GLY A 191 -1.10 2.02 5.08
N TRP A 192 -1.88 1.82 4.00
CA TRP A 192 -1.94 0.61 3.21
C TRP A 192 -1.70 0.89 1.73
N TRP A 193 -1.00 0.00 1.07
CA TRP A 193 -0.88 -0.06 -0.37
C TRP A 193 -1.36 -1.44 -0.86
N PHE A 194 -2.52 -1.47 -1.52
CA PHE A 194 -3.14 -2.71 -1.98
C PHE A 194 -2.81 -2.97 -3.44
N ASP A 195 -2.17 -4.11 -3.69
CA ASP A 195 -1.80 -4.55 -5.03
C ASP A 195 -2.91 -5.36 -5.71
N GLY A 196 -2.86 -5.43 -7.03
CA GLY A 196 -3.68 -6.37 -7.80
C GLY A 196 -5.12 -5.94 -8.05
N CYS A 197 -5.47 -4.66 -7.92
CA CYS A 197 -6.81 -4.14 -8.23
C CYS A 197 -7.03 -3.99 -9.75
N TYR A 198 -6.61 -4.97 -10.55
CA TYR A 198 -6.56 -4.87 -12.02
C TYR A 198 -7.93 -4.94 -12.69
N TRP A 199 -8.93 -5.50 -12.02
CA TRP A 199 -10.31 -5.61 -12.53
C TRP A 199 -11.33 -4.95 -11.60
N PRO A 200 -11.22 -3.63 -11.39
CA PRO A 200 -12.02 -2.93 -10.37
C PRO A 200 -13.52 -3.00 -10.62
N ASN A 201 -13.95 -3.07 -11.89
CA ASN A 201 -15.37 -3.10 -12.22
C ASN A 201 -16.08 -4.41 -11.85
N THR A 202 -15.34 -5.53 -11.82
CA THR A 202 -15.89 -6.84 -11.47
C THR A 202 -15.72 -7.17 -9.99
N MET A 203 -14.69 -6.61 -9.33
CA MET A 203 -14.35 -6.97 -7.96
C MET A 203 -14.84 -5.94 -6.93
N TYR A 204 -14.69 -4.62 -7.22
CA TYR A 204 -14.76 -3.61 -6.18
C TYR A 204 -15.77 -2.49 -6.43
N ARG A 205 -16.32 -2.38 -7.63
CA ARG A 205 -17.27 -1.30 -8.00
C ARG A 205 -18.74 -1.73 -7.92
N SER A 206 -19.06 -2.67 -7.05
CA SER A 206 -20.44 -2.98 -6.71
C SER A 206 -21.09 -1.81 -5.97
N LYS A 207 -22.41 -1.62 -6.14
CA LYS A 207 -23.17 -0.64 -5.36
C LYS A 207 -23.29 -1.07 -3.90
N GLU A 208 -23.43 -2.38 -3.67
CA GLU A 208 -23.52 -2.98 -2.34
C GLU A 208 -22.21 -3.64 -1.95
N PRO A 209 -21.86 -3.65 -0.66
CA PRO A 209 -20.69 -4.35 -0.16
C PRO A 209 -20.70 -5.85 -0.53
N PRO A 210 -19.53 -6.46 -0.74
CA PRO A 210 -18.21 -5.89 -0.63
C PRO A 210 -17.85 -5.01 -1.86
N ASN A 211 -17.21 -3.89 -1.63
CA ASN A 211 -16.79 -2.93 -2.64
C ASN A 211 -15.56 -2.13 -2.17
N PHE A 212 -15.12 -1.07 -2.88
CA PHE A 212 -14.01 -0.24 -2.44
C PHE A 212 -14.27 0.47 -1.09
N GLU A 213 -15.52 0.83 -0.81
CA GLU A 213 -15.88 1.48 0.45
C GLU A 213 -15.69 0.53 1.64
N SER A 214 -16.28 -0.67 1.57
CA SER A 214 -16.16 -1.67 2.65
C SER A 214 -14.72 -2.16 2.82
N PHE A 215 -13.97 -2.31 1.72
CA PHE A 215 -12.54 -2.65 1.75
C PHE A 215 -11.72 -1.58 2.48
N SER A 216 -11.96 -0.31 2.15
CA SER A 216 -11.32 0.83 2.82
C SER A 216 -11.71 0.91 4.30
N ALA A 217 -12.97 0.61 4.64
CA ALA A 217 -13.43 0.56 6.03
C ALA A 217 -12.72 -0.53 6.83
N ALA A 218 -12.54 -1.74 6.25
CA ALA A 218 -11.78 -2.82 6.87
C ALA A 218 -10.32 -2.41 7.13
N ALA A 219 -9.66 -1.77 6.16
CA ALA A 219 -8.29 -1.30 6.29
C ALA A 219 -8.12 -0.18 7.32
N ARG A 220 -9.14 0.64 7.56
CA ARG A 220 -9.13 1.73 8.56
C ARG A 220 -9.71 1.36 9.92
N ALA A 221 -10.15 0.13 10.12
CA ALA A 221 -10.81 -0.28 11.36
C ALA A 221 -9.99 0.02 12.64
N GLY A 222 -8.67 -0.16 12.56
CA GLY A 222 -7.76 0.13 13.69
C GLY A 222 -7.17 1.54 13.69
N ASN A 223 -7.11 2.20 12.52
CA ASN A 223 -6.60 3.56 12.37
C ASN A 223 -7.42 4.35 11.35
N PRO A 224 -8.42 5.15 11.80
CA PRO A 224 -9.23 5.99 10.91
C PRO A 224 -8.42 7.01 10.10
N ASP A 225 -7.23 7.40 10.60
CA ASP A 225 -6.32 8.34 9.95
C ASP A 225 -5.37 7.66 8.94
N GLY A 226 -5.40 6.32 8.86
CA GLY A 226 -4.59 5.54 7.94
C GLY A 226 -4.92 5.83 6.48
N ILE A 227 -3.89 6.11 5.66
CA ILE A 227 -4.05 6.38 4.24
C ILE A 227 -4.05 5.10 3.41
N ILE A 228 -4.77 5.11 2.29
CA ILE A 228 -4.97 3.91 1.46
C ILE A 228 -4.73 4.24 -0.01
N ALA A 229 -4.07 3.33 -0.73
CA ALA A 229 -4.02 3.29 -2.18
C ALA A 229 -4.40 1.92 -2.72
N PHE A 230 -5.03 1.92 -3.90
CA PHE A 230 -5.39 0.71 -4.65
C PHE A 230 -4.65 0.70 -5.99
N ASN A 231 -3.87 -0.35 -6.25
CA ASN A 231 -3.04 -0.43 -7.44
C ASN A 231 -3.79 -0.98 -8.66
N PRO A 232 -3.99 -0.15 -9.71
CA PRO A 232 -4.57 -0.60 -10.98
C PRO A 232 -3.57 -1.36 -11.86
N GLY A 233 -2.33 -1.58 -11.40
CA GLY A 233 -1.20 -2.10 -12.15
C GLY A 233 -0.29 -0.99 -12.70
N VAL A 234 0.71 -1.41 -13.47
CA VAL A 234 1.68 -0.49 -14.09
C VAL A 234 0.99 0.35 -15.16
N VAL A 235 0.77 1.61 -14.85
CA VAL A 235 0.20 2.59 -15.80
C VAL A 235 1.10 3.82 -15.88
N PRO A 236 1.59 4.21 -17.07
CA PRO A 236 2.47 5.37 -17.21
C PRO A 236 1.83 6.67 -16.75
N ARG A 237 0.52 6.78 -16.93
CA ARG A 237 -0.28 7.90 -16.48
C ARG A 237 -0.77 7.69 -15.07
N ILE A 238 -0.40 8.57 -14.17
CA ILE A 238 -0.86 8.52 -12.78
C ILE A 238 -2.35 8.79 -12.71
N ILE A 239 -3.08 7.87 -12.10
CA ILE A 239 -4.53 7.90 -11.94
C ILE A 239 -4.94 7.64 -10.49
N SER A 240 -6.08 8.15 -10.10
CA SER A 240 -6.85 7.69 -8.95
C SER A 240 -7.83 6.60 -9.40
N LEU A 241 -7.91 5.51 -8.67
CA LEU A 241 -8.75 4.37 -9.02
C LEU A 241 -10.17 4.50 -8.47
N THR A 242 -10.29 5.10 -7.29
CA THR A 242 -11.55 5.21 -6.55
C THR A 242 -11.55 6.43 -5.61
N PRO A 243 -12.73 7.02 -5.30
CA PRO A 243 -12.82 8.09 -4.30
C PRO A 243 -12.54 7.63 -2.86
N TYR A 244 -12.42 6.33 -2.60
CA TYR A 244 -12.14 5.76 -1.27
C TYR A 244 -10.65 5.59 -0.96
N GLU A 245 -9.75 5.91 -1.92
CA GLU A 245 -8.32 6.01 -1.69
C GLU A 245 -7.91 7.44 -1.32
N ASP A 246 -6.71 7.61 -0.74
CA ASP A 246 -6.19 8.89 -0.28
C ASP A 246 -5.01 9.37 -1.13
N TYR A 247 -4.28 8.42 -1.73
CA TYR A 247 -3.12 8.69 -2.58
C TYR A 247 -3.08 7.70 -3.74
N THR A 248 -2.40 8.06 -4.82
CA THR A 248 -2.29 7.18 -5.99
C THR A 248 -1.32 6.04 -5.72
N ALA A 249 -1.61 4.83 -6.19
CA ALA A 249 -0.66 3.71 -6.08
C ALA A 249 0.62 3.98 -6.86
N GLY A 250 0.51 4.56 -8.06
CA GLY A 250 1.61 5.12 -8.83
C GLY A 250 2.68 4.13 -9.26
N GLU A 251 2.34 2.84 -9.39
CA GLU A 251 3.29 1.82 -9.83
C GLU A 251 3.80 2.10 -11.24
N ILE A 252 5.13 2.16 -11.41
CA ILE A 252 5.76 2.38 -12.69
C ILE A 252 7.08 1.62 -12.80
N ASN A 253 7.27 0.92 -13.94
CA ASN A 253 8.51 0.20 -14.21
C ASN A 253 9.64 1.09 -14.75
N ASP A 254 9.28 2.13 -15.48
CA ASP A 254 10.23 3.03 -16.14
C ASP A 254 9.99 4.48 -15.71
N PRO A 255 10.82 5.02 -14.80
CA PRO A 255 10.65 6.38 -14.29
C PRO A 255 10.76 7.48 -15.35
N ASP A 256 11.40 7.24 -16.51
CA ASP A 256 11.42 8.19 -17.62
C ASP A 256 10.03 8.41 -18.25
N ARG A 257 9.09 7.49 -18.02
CA ARG A 257 7.74 7.54 -18.57
C ARG A 257 6.69 8.08 -17.62
N ILE A 258 7.09 8.70 -16.51
CA ILE A 258 6.14 9.26 -15.54
C ILE A 258 5.40 10.44 -16.17
N GLU A 259 4.08 10.32 -16.29
CA GLU A 259 3.19 11.39 -16.75
C GLU A 259 2.40 12.01 -15.57
N ILE A 260 2.98 13.05 -14.93
CA ILE A 260 2.33 13.79 -13.83
C ILE A 260 1.53 15.00 -14.35
N ARG A 261 1.32 15.14 -15.65
CA ARG A 261 0.75 16.35 -16.34
C ARG A 261 -0.64 16.76 -15.86
N ARG A 262 -1.39 15.89 -15.17
CA ARG A 262 -2.73 16.18 -14.62
C ARG A 262 -2.72 16.53 -13.14
N ALA A 263 -1.58 16.50 -12.50
CA ALA A 263 -1.49 16.85 -11.09
C ALA A 263 -1.68 18.38 -10.93
N VAL A 264 -2.64 18.74 -10.10
CA VAL A 264 -2.83 20.12 -9.66
C VAL A 264 -2.44 20.19 -8.20
N ASN A 265 -1.41 20.94 -7.87
CA ASN A 265 -0.87 21.04 -6.50
C ASN A 265 -0.52 19.67 -5.87
N GLY A 266 0.08 18.77 -6.66
CA GLY A 266 0.45 17.44 -6.19
C GLY A 266 -0.71 16.44 -6.03
N LYS A 267 -1.88 16.71 -6.63
CA LYS A 267 -3.06 15.85 -6.55
C LYS A 267 -3.62 15.47 -7.91
N VAL A 268 -4.13 14.25 -8.00
CA VAL A 268 -4.92 13.73 -9.14
C VAL A 268 -6.27 13.28 -8.59
N ASP A 269 -7.36 13.84 -9.15
CA ASP A 269 -8.74 13.58 -8.71
C ASP A 269 -8.96 13.76 -7.19
N GLY A 270 -8.22 14.70 -6.59
CA GLY A 270 -8.26 15.00 -5.15
C GLY A 270 -7.28 14.21 -4.29
N ASN A 271 -6.69 13.13 -4.81
CA ASN A 271 -5.77 12.25 -4.09
C ASN A 271 -4.31 12.68 -4.26
N GLN A 272 -3.50 12.50 -3.21
CA GLN A 272 -2.07 12.82 -3.21
C GLN A 272 -1.35 12.01 -4.29
N VAL A 273 -0.56 12.67 -5.14
CA VAL A 273 0.30 11.98 -6.11
C VAL A 273 1.42 11.27 -5.37
N HIS A 274 1.48 9.98 -5.59
CA HIS A 274 2.56 9.10 -5.14
C HIS A 274 3.02 8.26 -6.32
N ILE A 275 4.32 8.00 -6.38
CA ILE A 275 4.97 7.18 -7.40
C ILE A 275 5.74 6.08 -6.70
N LEU A 276 5.59 4.84 -7.17
CA LEU A 276 6.34 3.68 -6.72
C LEU A 276 7.11 3.07 -7.88
N SER A 277 8.43 3.00 -7.77
CA SER A 277 9.30 2.31 -8.71
C SER A 277 10.42 1.58 -7.96
N PHE A 278 11.27 0.87 -8.68
CA PHE A 278 12.27 -0.02 -8.08
C PHE A 278 13.69 0.28 -8.56
N LEU A 279 14.67 0.11 -7.67
CA LEU A 279 16.09 0.33 -7.94
C LEU A 279 16.83 -0.93 -8.38
N GLY A 280 16.36 -2.12 -8.01
CA GLY A 280 16.95 -3.39 -8.42
C GLY A 280 16.70 -3.70 -9.91
N ARG A 281 17.21 -4.81 -10.42
CA ARG A 281 16.92 -5.27 -11.79
C ARG A 281 15.45 -5.63 -11.99
N ARG A 282 14.78 -6.01 -10.91
CA ARG A 282 13.35 -6.30 -10.81
C ARG A 282 12.86 -5.79 -9.45
N TRP A 283 11.56 -5.77 -9.26
CA TRP A 283 10.95 -5.52 -7.97
C TRP A 283 11.61 -6.37 -6.88
N GLY A 284 12.13 -5.73 -5.82
CA GLY A 284 12.78 -6.37 -4.69
C GLY A 284 13.99 -7.26 -5.00
N MET A 285 14.59 -7.22 -6.20
CA MET A 285 15.64 -8.16 -6.60
C MET A 285 16.73 -7.55 -7.48
N GLY A 286 17.94 -8.12 -7.33
CA GLY A 286 19.10 -7.85 -8.17
C GLY A 286 19.86 -6.60 -7.78
N GLU A 287 20.90 -6.27 -8.58
CA GLU A 287 21.77 -5.13 -8.38
C GLU A 287 21.13 -3.83 -8.88
N PRO A 288 21.64 -2.64 -8.48
CA PRO A 288 21.17 -1.36 -8.97
C PRO A 288 21.16 -1.29 -10.50
N ARG A 289 20.01 -0.91 -11.07
CA ARG A 289 19.83 -0.82 -12.53
C ARG A 289 20.00 0.58 -13.09
N PHE A 290 20.03 1.60 -12.25
CA PHE A 290 20.14 2.99 -12.65
C PHE A 290 21.38 3.66 -12.05
N LYS A 291 21.88 4.70 -12.72
CA LYS A 291 22.89 5.58 -12.15
C LYS A 291 22.27 6.43 -11.03
N THR A 292 23.05 6.76 -10.02
CA THR A 292 22.60 7.54 -8.87
C THR A 292 22.02 8.91 -9.29
N GLU A 293 22.63 9.55 -10.29
CA GLU A 293 22.18 10.84 -10.79
C GLU A 293 20.76 10.79 -11.38
N GLN A 294 20.43 9.71 -12.09
CA GLN A 294 19.08 9.49 -12.64
C GLN A 294 18.04 9.33 -11.51
N VAL A 295 18.36 8.50 -10.50
CA VAL A 295 17.48 8.28 -9.35
C VAL A 295 17.19 9.58 -8.60
N VAL A 296 18.22 10.41 -8.40
CA VAL A 296 18.12 11.74 -7.79
C VAL A 296 17.25 12.67 -8.65
N GLU A 297 17.46 12.70 -9.96
CA GLU A 297 16.71 13.56 -10.88
C GLU A 297 15.22 13.22 -10.87
N TRP A 298 14.85 11.95 -11.01
CA TRP A 298 13.44 11.52 -10.96
C TRP A 298 12.79 11.85 -9.63
N SER A 299 13.48 11.63 -8.51
CA SER A 299 12.97 11.97 -7.18
C SER A 299 12.69 13.47 -7.05
N ARG A 300 13.61 14.32 -7.54
CA ARG A 300 13.42 15.79 -7.58
C ARG A 300 12.25 16.19 -8.47
N ASN A 301 12.12 15.57 -9.66
CA ASN A 301 11.05 15.90 -10.60
C ASN A 301 9.67 15.56 -10.04
N VAL A 302 9.53 14.41 -9.39
CA VAL A 302 8.30 14.02 -8.68
C VAL A 302 8.00 15.00 -7.56
N ARG A 303 9.00 15.34 -6.73
CA ARG A 303 8.85 16.31 -5.62
C ARG A 303 8.47 17.71 -6.11
N LYS A 304 9.11 18.19 -7.17
CA LYS A 304 8.80 19.48 -7.81
C LYS A 304 7.35 19.56 -8.32
N ALA A 305 6.81 18.44 -8.79
CA ALA A 305 5.40 18.33 -9.19
C ALA A 305 4.42 18.21 -7.99
N GLY A 306 4.91 18.27 -6.74
CA GLY A 306 4.10 18.09 -5.53
C GLY A 306 3.79 16.64 -5.19
N GLY A 307 4.39 15.68 -5.90
CA GLY A 307 4.26 14.25 -5.63
C GLY A 307 5.27 13.75 -4.58
N VAL A 308 5.13 12.48 -4.23
CA VAL A 308 6.02 11.75 -3.30
C VAL A 308 6.52 10.49 -3.99
N MET A 309 7.83 10.21 -3.86
CA MET A 309 8.48 9.05 -4.48
C MET A 309 8.77 7.97 -3.46
N THR A 310 8.40 6.73 -3.74
CA THR A 310 8.86 5.54 -3.03
C THR A 310 9.78 4.71 -3.93
N TRP A 311 10.93 4.33 -3.41
CA TRP A 311 11.85 3.43 -4.09
C TRP A 311 11.80 2.04 -3.45
N ASP A 312 11.37 1.03 -4.22
CA ASP A 312 11.51 -0.36 -3.84
C ASP A 312 12.97 -0.81 -4.02
N VAL A 313 13.50 -1.42 -2.97
CA VAL A 313 14.90 -1.82 -2.87
C VAL A 313 14.99 -3.28 -2.45
N PRO A 314 15.88 -4.06 -3.06
CA PRO A 314 16.16 -5.41 -2.58
C PRO A 314 16.59 -5.43 -1.11
N ILE A 315 16.09 -6.41 -0.38
CA ILE A 315 16.38 -6.63 1.04
C ILE A 315 16.99 -8.02 1.24
N GLN A 316 17.93 -8.13 2.14
CA GLN A 316 18.59 -9.39 2.49
C GLN A 316 17.75 -10.22 3.46
N PRO A 317 18.01 -11.53 3.64
CA PRO A 317 17.27 -12.37 4.57
C PRO A 317 17.28 -11.89 6.03
N ASN A 318 18.32 -11.18 6.43
CA ASN A 318 18.43 -10.56 7.77
C ASN A 318 17.69 -9.23 7.91
N GLY A 319 16.99 -8.76 6.88
CA GLY A 319 16.22 -7.52 6.92
C GLY A 319 17.01 -6.25 6.60
N LEU A 320 18.26 -6.34 6.15
CA LEU A 320 19.09 -5.18 5.82
C LEU A 320 19.18 -4.96 4.30
N MET A 321 19.34 -3.71 3.90
CA MET A 321 19.62 -3.32 2.52
C MET A 321 21.13 -3.36 2.24
N ALA A 322 21.50 -3.74 1.01
CA ALA A 322 22.91 -3.80 0.61
C ALA A 322 23.48 -2.38 0.37
N GLU A 323 24.79 -2.23 0.63
CA GLU A 323 25.51 -0.96 0.55
C GLU A 323 25.35 -0.18 -0.77
N PRO A 324 25.32 -0.80 -1.97
CA PRO A 324 25.11 -0.06 -3.21
C PRO A 324 23.78 0.71 -3.26
N PHE A 325 22.71 0.15 -2.67
CA PHE A 325 21.42 0.82 -2.56
C PHE A 325 21.43 1.91 -1.50
N ILE A 326 22.07 1.68 -0.35
CA ILE A 326 22.26 2.71 0.69
C ILE A 326 22.93 3.93 0.11
N LYS A 327 23.97 3.78 -0.73
CA LYS A 327 24.64 4.90 -1.41
C LYS A 327 23.68 5.69 -2.31
N GLN A 328 22.86 5.01 -3.12
CA GLN A 328 21.89 5.67 -3.98
C GLN A 328 20.83 6.42 -3.16
N LEU A 329 20.28 5.77 -2.13
CA LEU A 329 19.26 6.36 -1.26
C LEU A 329 19.82 7.55 -0.47
N THR A 330 21.05 7.48 0.03
CA THR A 330 21.74 8.61 0.68
C THR A 330 21.85 9.82 -0.26
N ALA A 331 22.13 9.59 -1.54
CA ALA A 331 22.18 10.67 -2.52
C ALA A 331 20.80 11.30 -2.76
N VAL A 332 19.72 10.48 -2.75
CA VAL A 332 18.33 10.96 -2.84
C VAL A 332 18.00 11.82 -1.62
N GLY A 333 18.25 11.34 -0.39
CA GLY A 333 17.97 12.06 0.83
C GLY A 333 18.69 13.42 0.87
N LYS A 334 20.00 13.46 0.56
CA LYS A 334 20.75 14.71 0.46
C LYS A 334 20.18 15.67 -0.59
N ALA A 335 19.74 15.14 -1.72
CA ALA A 335 19.23 15.93 -2.85
C ALA A 335 17.85 16.54 -2.60
N LEU A 336 17.03 15.91 -1.74
CA LEU A 336 15.71 16.37 -1.34
C LEU A 336 15.72 17.23 -0.07
N GLY A 337 16.86 17.36 0.60
CA GLY A 337 16.99 18.11 1.86
C GLY A 337 16.43 17.34 3.06
N SER A 338 16.41 16.00 2.99
CA SER A 338 16.08 15.15 4.13
C SER A 338 17.06 15.36 5.28
N ARG A 339 16.61 15.15 6.51
CA ARG A 339 17.32 15.43 7.79
C ARG A 339 18.68 14.74 7.90
#